data_66934a5c9d6153730e3ef147db38b4d4
#
_entry.id   66934a5c9d6153730e3ef147db38b4d4
#
_cell.length_a   1.000
_cell.length_b   1.000
_cell.length_c   1.000
_cell.angle_alpha   90.00
_cell.angle_beta   90.00
_cell.angle_gamma   90.00
#
_symmetry.space_group_name_H-M   'P 1'
#
loop_
_entity.id
_entity.type
_entity.pdbx_description
1 polymer ?
#
loop_
_entity_poly.entity_id
_entity_poly.type
_entity_poly.pdbx_seq_one_letter_code
_entity_poly.pdbx_strand_id
1 'polypeptide(L)'
;FKVNYDAAFPSRLEGCSQTSQNRPTTWINHEIKTVYKQLFDMGYCHSIEIWCEKSIVGGLYGVSIGAAFFGESMFSLKPNASKVALVHLVASLKQEGFVLLDSQFPNKHLVQFGAIDIKREDYKSRLSFAVNREAKFPARSPDLYYVLEPEHLKTQTS
;
A
#
# COMPACT_ATOMS: atom_id res chain seq x y z
N PHE A 1 0.09 12.75 13.20
CA PHE A 1 -0.14 12.44 11.79
C PHE A 1 -1.64 12.35 11.50
N LYS A 2 -2.05 12.87 10.34
CA LYS A 2 -3.39 12.65 9.78
C LYS A 2 -3.26 11.71 8.59
N VAL A 3 -4.15 10.75 8.47
CA VAL A 3 -4.15 9.77 7.37
C VAL A 3 -5.28 10.11 6.41
N ASN A 4 -4.98 10.23 5.13
CA ASN A 4 -5.94 10.42 4.07
C ASN A 4 -5.82 9.30 3.04
N TYR A 5 -6.88 9.08 2.29
CA TYR A 5 -6.99 8.08 1.22
C TYR A 5 -7.32 8.80 -0.08
N ASP A 6 -6.55 8.54 -1.13
CA ASP A 6 -6.74 9.07 -2.49
C ASP A 6 -6.87 10.60 -2.59
N ALA A 7 -6.42 11.35 -1.56
CA ALA A 7 -6.65 12.79 -1.49
C ALA A 7 -5.64 13.61 -2.32
N ALA A 8 -4.45 13.08 -2.55
CA ALA A 8 -3.37 13.80 -3.23
C ALA A 8 -2.47 12.86 -4.05
N PHE A 9 -3.06 11.98 -4.85
CA PHE A 9 -2.32 10.97 -5.62
C PHE A 9 -1.21 11.54 -6.52
N PRO A 10 -1.37 12.63 -7.27
CA PRO A 10 -0.27 13.21 -8.06
C PRO A 10 0.94 13.60 -7.21
N SER A 11 0.73 14.26 -6.08
CA SER A 11 1.81 14.61 -5.13
C SER A 11 2.46 13.37 -4.51
N ARG A 12 1.75 12.26 -4.46
CA ARG A 12 2.25 10.97 -4.01
C ARG A 12 3.26 10.39 -4.98
N LEU A 13 2.93 10.37 -6.26
CA LEU A 13 3.85 9.95 -7.33
C LEU A 13 5.13 10.77 -7.34
N GLU A 14 5.04 12.08 -7.12
CA GLU A 14 6.22 12.96 -7.01
C GLU A 14 7.07 12.60 -5.80
N GLY A 15 6.48 12.44 -4.61
CA GLY A 15 7.19 12.05 -3.40
C GLY A 15 7.89 10.70 -3.53
N CYS A 16 7.23 9.71 -4.16
CA CYS A 16 7.83 8.40 -4.46
C CYS A 16 8.93 8.47 -5.53
N SER A 17 8.88 9.44 -6.43
CA SER A 17 9.87 9.62 -7.50
C SER A 17 11.08 10.47 -7.09
N GLN A 18 11.05 11.16 -5.95
CA GLN A 18 12.18 11.94 -5.48
C GLN A 18 13.36 11.05 -5.10
N THR A 19 14.53 11.43 -5.55
CA THR A 19 15.79 10.81 -5.15
C THR A 19 16.27 11.39 -3.81
N SER A 20 16.93 10.60 -3.00
CA SER A 20 17.55 11.02 -1.75
C SER A 20 18.93 10.40 -1.60
N GLN A 21 19.71 10.81 -0.57
CA GLN A 21 21.01 10.19 -0.29
C GLN A 21 20.93 8.66 -0.10
N ASN A 22 19.81 8.17 0.46
CA ASN A 22 19.56 6.74 0.67
C ASN A 22 18.86 6.07 -0.54
N ARG A 23 18.45 6.85 -1.54
CA ARG A 23 17.77 6.38 -2.76
C ARG A 23 18.16 7.28 -3.94
N PRO A 24 19.38 7.11 -4.49
CA PRO A 24 19.94 7.98 -5.53
C PRO A 24 19.25 7.83 -6.89
N THR A 25 18.56 6.71 -7.13
CA THR A 25 17.83 6.44 -8.38
C THR A 25 16.37 6.10 -8.10
N THR A 26 15.51 6.40 -9.05
CA THR A 26 14.11 5.98 -9.04
C THR A 26 13.74 5.36 -10.39
N TRP A 27 12.94 4.30 -10.37
CA TRP A 27 12.37 3.70 -11.58
C TRP A 27 11.14 4.47 -12.08
N ILE A 28 10.59 5.39 -11.25
CA ILE A 28 9.38 6.15 -11.56
C ILE A 28 9.75 7.32 -12.47
N ASN A 29 9.66 7.10 -13.78
CA ASN A 29 9.85 8.12 -14.82
C ASN A 29 8.51 8.79 -15.23
N HIS A 30 8.55 9.68 -16.20
CA HIS A 30 7.36 10.41 -16.67
C HIS A 30 6.28 9.48 -17.26
N GLU A 31 6.66 8.48 -18.03
CA GLU A 31 5.74 7.51 -18.63
C GLU A 31 5.02 6.70 -17.56
N ILE A 32 5.77 6.21 -16.59
CA ILE A 32 5.23 5.47 -15.43
C ILE A 32 4.24 6.35 -14.65
N LYS A 33 4.57 7.61 -14.39
CA LYS A 33 3.65 8.55 -13.72
C LYS A 33 2.35 8.72 -14.49
N THR A 34 2.42 8.80 -15.81
CA THR A 34 1.26 8.94 -16.68
C THR A 34 0.36 7.70 -16.60
N VAL A 35 0.94 6.51 -16.67
CA VAL A 35 0.20 5.24 -16.56
C VAL A 35 -0.49 5.11 -15.20
N TYR A 36 0.21 5.35 -14.09
CA TYR A 36 -0.40 5.27 -12.77
C TYR A 36 -1.47 6.33 -12.53
N LYS A 37 -1.32 7.52 -13.13
CA LYS A 37 -2.39 8.52 -13.10
C LYS A 37 -3.62 8.04 -13.84
N GLN A 38 -3.47 7.42 -15.01
CA GLN A 38 -4.60 6.83 -15.75
C GLN A 38 -5.27 5.71 -14.93
N LEU A 39 -4.49 4.82 -14.31
CA LEU A 39 -5.02 3.78 -13.43
C LEU A 39 -5.78 4.36 -12.23
N PHE A 40 -5.31 5.47 -11.68
CA PHE A 40 -6.00 6.19 -10.61
C PHE A 40 -7.33 6.77 -11.10
N ASP A 41 -7.34 7.46 -12.23
CA ASP A 41 -8.55 8.03 -12.83
C ASP A 41 -9.59 6.94 -13.19
N MET A 42 -9.13 5.71 -13.46
CA MET A 42 -9.97 4.52 -13.70
C MET A 42 -10.41 3.79 -12.41
N GLY A 43 -9.91 4.19 -11.24
CA GLY A 43 -10.23 3.59 -9.94
C GLY A 43 -9.50 2.28 -9.64
N TYR A 44 -8.38 2.01 -10.31
CA TYR A 44 -7.53 0.85 -10.03
C TYR A 44 -6.30 1.16 -9.18
N CYS A 45 -5.83 2.40 -9.19
CA CYS A 45 -4.68 2.79 -8.39
C CYS A 45 -5.12 3.65 -7.21
N HIS A 46 -4.54 3.40 -6.04
CA HIS A 46 -4.94 4.04 -4.79
C HIS A 46 -3.73 4.44 -3.97
N SER A 47 -3.91 5.44 -3.12
CA SER A 47 -2.86 5.93 -2.23
C SER A 47 -3.33 6.13 -0.80
N ILE A 48 -2.39 6.00 0.13
CA ILE A 48 -2.55 6.41 1.52
C ILE A 48 -1.50 7.47 1.83
N GLU A 49 -1.96 8.62 2.31
CA GLU A 49 -1.12 9.77 2.60
C GLU A 49 -1.06 10.06 4.09
N ILE A 50 0.17 10.32 4.53
CA ILE A 50 0.44 10.74 5.90
C ILE A 50 0.77 12.22 5.91
N TRP A 51 -0.09 12.98 6.56
CA TRP A 51 0.00 14.43 6.69
C TRP A 51 0.48 14.82 8.08
N CYS A 52 1.35 15.80 8.13
CA CYS A 52 1.73 16.52 9.33
C CYS A 52 1.47 18.00 9.09
N GLU A 53 0.54 18.58 9.84
CA GLU A 53 0.03 19.92 9.59
C GLU A 53 -0.53 20.04 8.15
N LYS A 54 0.09 20.85 7.30
CA LYS A 54 -0.33 21.09 5.91
C LYS A 54 0.55 20.37 4.88
N SER A 55 1.52 19.57 5.32
CA SER A 55 2.50 18.91 4.45
C SER A 55 2.34 17.41 4.46
N ILE A 56 2.54 16.79 3.31
CA ILE A 56 2.61 15.35 3.16
C ILE A 56 4.01 14.90 3.56
N VAL A 57 4.09 14.03 4.57
CA VAL A 57 5.37 13.59 5.16
C VAL A 57 5.66 12.12 4.94
N GLY A 58 4.78 11.40 4.28
CA GLY A 58 4.96 10.02 3.91
C GLY A 58 3.72 9.46 3.22
N GLY A 59 3.82 8.23 2.75
CA GLY A 59 2.71 7.52 2.16
C GLY A 59 3.16 6.38 1.27
N LEU A 60 2.18 5.73 0.68
CA LEU A 60 2.36 4.64 -0.27
C LEU A 60 1.28 4.71 -1.36
N TYR A 61 1.51 4.00 -2.46
CA TYR A 61 0.48 3.74 -3.44
C TYR A 61 0.59 2.33 -4.00
N GLY A 62 -0.48 1.86 -4.63
CA GLY A 62 -0.53 0.56 -5.26
C GLY A 62 -1.76 0.40 -6.13
N VAL A 63 -1.89 -0.77 -6.73
CA VAL A 63 -2.97 -1.13 -7.65
C VAL A 63 -3.87 -2.17 -7.00
N SER A 64 -5.19 -2.03 -7.11
CA SER A 64 -6.18 -3.01 -6.69
C SER A 64 -6.81 -3.70 -7.88
N ILE A 65 -6.87 -5.04 -7.85
CA ILE A 65 -7.56 -5.85 -8.84
C ILE A 65 -8.33 -6.94 -8.08
N GLY A 66 -9.66 -6.86 -8.12
CA GLY A 66 -10.48 -7.71 -7.26
C GLY A 66 -10.13 -7.51 -5.79
N ALA A 67 -9.92 -8.59 -5.06
CA ALA A 67 -9.49 -8.58 -3.66
C ALA A 67 -7.96 -8.71 -3.48
N ALA A 68 -7.17 -8.41 -4.53
CA ALA A 68 -5.72 -8.29 -4.46
C ALA A 68 -5.28 -6.82 -4.49
N PHE A 69 -4.30 -6.46 -3.67
CA PHE A 69 -3.64 -5.16 -3.68
C PHE A 69 -2.14 -5.35 -3.92
N PHE A 70 -1.60 -4.64 -4.90
CA PHE A 70 -0.19 -4.66 -5.30
C PHE A 70 0.46 -3.36 -4.84
N GLY A 71 1.30 -3.44 -3.81
CA GLY A 71 2.03 -2.29 -3.30
C GLY A 71 3.18 -1.92 -4.23
N GLU A 72 3.19 -0.72 -4.79
CA GLU A 72 4.15 -0.29 -5.80
C GLU A 72 5.31 0.48 -5.21
N SER A 73 5.05 1.47 -4.40
CA SER A 73 6.10 2.28 -3.78
C SER A 73 5.62 2.97 -2.51
N MET A 74 6.59 3.25 -1.65
CA MET A 74 6.35 4.05 -0.44
C MET A 74 7.50 5.03 -0.20
N PHE A 75 7.22 6.09 0.54
CA PHE A 75 8.24 7.06 0.97
C PHE A 75 7.96 7.58 2.37
N SER A 76 8.99 8.12 3.02
CA SER A 76 8.91 8.68 4.37
C SER A 76 9.87 9.87 4.48
N LEU A 77 9.32 11.06 4.70
CA LEU A 77 10.08 12.29 4.97
C LEU A 77 10.21 12.56 6.46
N LYS A 78 9.31 11.98 7.28
CA LYS A 78 9.42 11.97 8.74
C LYS A 78 9.52 10.54 9.26
N PRO A 79 10.22 10.29 10.37
CA PRO A 79 10.34 8.97 10.96
C PRO A 79 8.97 8.30 11.12
N ASN A 80 8.88 7.03 10.73
CA ASN A 80 7.70 6.18 10.83
C ASN A 80 6.49 6.55 9.96
N ALA A 81 6.53 7.59 9.13
CA ALA A 81 5.38 7.98 8.32
C ALA A 81 4.95 6.85 7.35
N SER A 82 5.90 6.20 6.66
CA SER A 82 5.59 5.05 5.80
C SER A 82 5.08 3.84 6.58
N LYS A 83 5.52 3.64 7.82
CA LYS A 83 5.02 2.57 8.70
C LYS A 83 3.56 2.79 9.07
N VAL A 84 3.20 4.03 9.43
CA VAL A 84 1.82 4.41 9.70
C VAL A 84 0.95 4.16 8.46
N ALA A 85 1.40 4.55 7.27
CA ALA A 85 0.70 4.29 6.02
C ALA A 85 0.47 2.79 5.79
N LEU A 86 1.50 1.96 6.02
CA LEU A 86 1.42 0.51 5.84
C LEU A 86 0.43 -0.15 6.82
N VAL A 87 0.46 0.25 8.10
CA VAL A 87 -0.47 -0.27 9.11
C VAL A 87 -1.91 0.07 8.73
N HIS A 88 -2.17 1.31 8.31
CA HIS A 88 -3.49 1.72 7.84
C HIS A 88 -3.91 0.97 6.57
N LEU A 89 -2.99 0.75 5.62
CA LEU A 89 -3.27 -0.07 4.43
C LEU A 89 -3.72 -1.47 4.83
N VAL A 90 -2.92 -2.18 5.64
CA VAL A 90 -3.23 -3.56 6.04
C VAL A 90 -4.57 -3.65 6.76
N ALA A 91 -4.85 -2.74 7.71
CA ALA A 91 -6.11 -2.69 8.43
C ALA A 91 -7.29 -2.45 7.48
N SER A 92 -7.16 -1.47 6.58
CA SER A 92 -8.19 -1.15 5.59
C SER A 92 -8.46 -2.31 4.64
N LEU A 93 -7.42 -2.93 4.11
CA LEU A 93 -7.57 -4.07 3.20
C LEU A 93 -8.28 -5.25 3.88
N LYS A 94 -7.95 -5.53 5.15
CA LYS A 94 -8.64 -6.58 5.93
C LYS A 94 -10.12 -6.25 6.15
N GLN A 95 -10.42 -5.01 6.54
CA GLN A 95 -11.80 -4.57 6.76
C GLN A 95 -12.65 -4.69 5.49
N GLU A 96 -12.09 -4.37 4.33
CA GLU A 96 -12.78 -4.39 3.04
C GLU A 96 -12.72 -5.75 2.31
N GLY A 97 -12.20 -6.79 2.99
CA GLY A 97 -12.23 -8.16 2.50
C GLY A 97 -11.18 -8.50 1.43
N PHE A 98 -10.12 -7.72 1.32
CA PHE A 98 -8.95 -8.09 0.53
C PHE A 98 -8.28 -9.32 1.13
N VAL A 99 -7.78 -10.20 0.27
CA VAL A 99 -7.19 -11.50 0.67
C VAL A 99 -5.72 -11.65 0.24
N LEU A 100 -5.20 -10.72 -0.52
CA LEU A 100 -3.80 -10.70 -0.96
C LEU A 100 -3.25 -9.27 -0.93
N LEU A 101 -2.12 -9.09 -0.26
CA LEU A 101 -1.27 -7.90 -0.36
C LEU A 101 0.10 -8.35 -0.88
N ASP A 102 0.41 -7.98 -2.12
CA ASP A 102 1.71 -8.26 -2.75
C ASP A 102 2.62 -7.04 -2.64
N SER A 103 3.82 -7.24 -2.13
CA SER A 103 4.86 -6.22 -2.01
C SER A 103 6.07 -6.47 -2.90
N GLN A 104 5.99 -7.43 -3.80
CA GLN A 104 6.97 -7.94 -4.76
C GLN A 104 8.22 -8.53 -4.10
N PHE A 105 8.94 -7.74 -3.31
CA PHE A 105 10.19 -8.18 -2.68
C PHE A 105 10.14 -8.02 -1.17
N PRO A 106 10.50 -9.07 -0.41
CA PRO A 106 10.62 -8.96 1.02
C PRO A 106 11.79 -8.05 1.38
N ASN A 107 11.61 -7.23 2.40
CA ASN A 107 12.68 -6.49 3.04
C ASN A 107 12.47 -6.54 4.56
N LYS A 108 13.54 -6.26 5.31
CA LYS A 108 13.50 -6.31 6.79
C LYS A 108 12.38 -5.44 7.37
N HIS A 109 12.04 -4.37 6.68
CA HIS A 109 10.98 -3.46 7.09
C HIS A 109 9.59 -4.09 6.94
N LEU A 110 9.31 -4.80 5.85
CA LEU A 110 8.03 -5.47 5.62
C LEU A 110 7.88 -6.74 6.46
N VAL A 111 8.96 -7.49 6.65
CA VAL A 111 8.96 -8.70 7.48
C VAL A 111 8.53 -8.41 8.92
N GLN A 112 8.92 -7.28 9.51
CA GLN A 112 8.47 -6.90 10.85
C GLN A 112 6.94 -6.63 10.93
N PHE A 113 6.27 -6.41 9.79
CA PHE A 113 4.82 -6.26 9.68
C PHE A 113 4.12 -7.53 9.19
N GLY A 114 4.82 -8.68 9.21
CA GLY A 114 4.23 -9.97 8.88
C GLY A 114 4.30 -10.35 7.39
N ALA A 115 5.09 -9.65 6.57
CA ALA A 115 5.34 -10.10 5.21
C ALA A 115 6.14 -11.41 5.22
N ILE A 116 5.72 -12.35 4.41
CA ILE A 116 6.32 -13.67 4.25
C ILE A 116 6.59 -13.96 2.78
N ASP A 117 7.65 -14.73 2.53
CA ASP A 117 7.87 -15.32 1.21
C ASP A 117 6.97 -16.54 1.03
N ILE A 118 6.32 -16.63 -0.12
CA ILE A 118 5.52 -17.79 -0.49
C ILE A 118 6.03 -18.40 -1.80
N LYS A 119 5.84 -19.69 -1.98
CA LYS A 119 6.21 -20.38 -3.21
C LYS A 119 5.38 -19.87 -4.38
N ARG A 120 5.98 -19.86 -5.58
CA ARG A 120 5.33 -19.38 -6.80
C ARG A 120 3.96 -20.03 -7.07
N GLU A 121 3.84 -21.30 -6.79
CA GLU A 121 2.59 -22.05 -7.03
C GLU A 121 1.49 -21.62 -6.08
N ASP A 122 1.84 -21.45 -4.78
CA ASP A 122 0.93 -20.94 -3.76
C ASP A 122 0.52 -19.50 -4.09
N TYR A 123 1.49 -18.66 -4.53
CA TYR A 123 1.20 -17.30 -4.97
C TYR A 123 0.21 -17.27 -6.13
N LYS A 124 0.41 -18.08 -7.17
CA LYS A 124 -0.51 -18.16 -8.31
C LYS A 124 -1.92 -18.56 -7.89
N SER A 125 -2.04 -19.53 -6.99
CA SER A 125 -3.33 -19.98 -6.45
C SER A 125 -4.03 -18.86 -5.69
N ARG A 126 -3.31 -18.18 -4.77
CA ARG A 126 -3.84 -17.03 -4.02
C ARG A 126 -4.22 -15.86 -4.92
N LEU A 127 -3.38 -15.55 -5.91
CA LEU A 127 -3.64 -14.50 -6.89
C LEU A 127 -4.92 -14.79 -7.68
N SER A 128 -5.03 -16.00 -8.25
CA SER A 128 -6.22 -16.41 -8.99
C SER A 128 -7.49 -16.32 -8.14
N PHE A 129 -7.43 -16.71 -6.89
CA PHE A 129 -8.53 -16.57 -5.95
C PHE A 129 -8.88 -15.12 -5.67
N ALA A 130 -7.87 -14.28 -5.44
CA ALA A 130 -8.04 -12.88 -5.06
C ALA A 130 -8.63 -12.03 -6.20
N VAL A 131 -8.10 -12.15 -7.43
CA VAL A 131 -8.54 -11.33 -8.58
C VAL A 131 -9.98 -11.65 -9.03
N ASN A 132 -10.49 -12.81 -8.67
CA ASN A 132 -11.86 -13.23 -8.97
C ASN A 132 -12.87 -12.92 -7.84
N ARG A 133 -12.43 -12.26 -6.75
CA ARG A 133 -13.30 -11.79 -5.68
C ARG A 133 -13.50 -10.28 -5.80
N GLU A 134 -14.70 -9.85 -5.46
CA GLU A 134 -14.98 -8.41 -5.35
C GLU A 134 -14.49 -7.88 -4.01
N ALA A 135 -13.73 -6.80 -4.06
CA ALA A 135 -13.39 -5.94 -2.92
C ALA A 135 -13.25 -4.51 -3.42
N LYS A 136 -13.53 -3.55 -2.59
CA LYS A 136 -13.45 -2.13 -2.94
C LYS A 136 -12.48 -1.42 -2.03
N PHE A 137 -11.53 -0.69 -2.62
CA PHE A 137 -10.57 0.08 -1.83
C PHE A 137 -11.30 1.14 -0.99
N PRO A 138 -10.97 1.29 0.31
CA PRO A 138 -11.68 2.19 1.19
C PRO A 138 -11.41 3.66 0.87
N ALA A 139 -12.44 4.49 1.01
CA ALA A 139 -12.33 5.94 0.85
C ALA A 139 -11.94 6.67 2.16
N ARG A 140 -11.79 5.95 3.27
CA ARG A 140 -11.52 6.51 4.60
C ARG A 140 -10.70 5.57 5.47
N SER A 141 -10.13 6.11 6.54
CA SER A 141 -9.41 5.32 7.55
C SER A 141 -10.27 4.18 8.11
N PRO A 142 -9.66 3.02 8.37
CA PRO A 142 -10.34 1.91 9.00
C PRO A 142 -10.75 2.27 10.43
N ASP A 143 -11.64 1.50 11.00
CA ASP A 143 -11.91 1.56 12.42
C ASP A 143 -10.63 1.28 13.22
N LEU A 144 -10.40 2.02 14.30
CA LEU A 144 -9.23 1.86 15.17
C LEU A 144 -9.12 0.43 15.73
N TYR A 145 -10.22 -0.27 15.87
CA TYR A 145 -10.26 -1.68 16.24
C TYR A 145 -9.39 -2.52 15.32
N TYR A 146 -9.52 -2.39 14.00
CA TYR A 146 -8.73 -3.14 13.01
C TYR A 146 -7.25 -2.72 12.95
N VAL A 147 -6.92 -1.54 13.48
CA VAL A 147 -5.53 -1.06 13.56
C VAL A 147 -4.83 -1.62 14.80
N LEU A 148 -5.56 -1.78 15.92
CA LEU A 148 -4.98 -2.05 17.23
C LEU A 148 -5.02 -3.54 17.65
N GLU A 149 -5.80 -4.39 16.97
CA GLU A 149 -5.91 -5.81 17.33
C GLU A 149 -4.76 -6.65 16.74
N PRO A 150 -3.85 -7.16 17.59
CA PRO A 150 -2.71 -7.97 17.14
C PRO A 150 -3.12 -9.33 16.56
N GLU A 151 -4.30 -9.85 16.90
CA GLU A 151 -4.76 -11.19 16.49
C GLU A 151 -5.09 -11.25 14.99
N HIS A 152 -5.51 -10.15 14.40
CA HIS A 152 -5.71 -10.06 12.95
C HIS A 152 -4.39 -10.11 12.15
N LEU A 153 -3.25 -9.92 12.81
CA LEU A 153 -1.92 -10.09 12.20
C LEU A 153 -1.45 -11.56 12.23
N LYS A 154 -2.09 -12.45 12.98
CA LYS A 154 -1.64 -13.83 13.20
C LYS A 154 -2.38 -14.89 12.36
N THR A 155 -3.39 -14.56 11.61
CA THR A 155 -4.24 -15.53 10.91
C THR A 155 -3.81 -15.85 9.48
N GLN A 156 -2.53 -16.01 9.21
CA GLN A 156 -2.04 -16.64 7.96
C GLN A 156 -0.84 -17.54 8.18
N THR A 157 -0.80 -18.25 9.30
CA THR A 157 0.08 -19.39 9.48
C THR A 157 -0.78 -20.62 9.77
N SER A 158 -1.24 -21.28 8.72
CA SER A 158 -1.64 -22.69 8.73
C SER A 158 -1.51 -23.21 7.33
#